data_a1ca53fc9d3451554b181314c80fe44d
#
_entry.id   a1ca53fc9d3451554b181314c80fe44d
#
_cell.length_a   1.000
_cell.length_b   1.000
_cell.length_c   1.000
_cell.angle_alpha   90.00
_cell.angle_beta   90.00
_cell.angle_gamma   90.00
#
_symmetry.space_group_name_H-M   'P 1'
#
loop_
_entity.id
_entity.type
_entity.pdbx_description
1 polymer ?
#
loop_
_entity_poly.entity_id
_entity_poly.type
_entity_poly.pdbx_seq_one_letter_code
_entity_poly.pdbx_strand_id
1 'polypeptide(L)'
;MFNLLRMDLYRLKRSKSVYVCFASMLAGIFLCYLMIYLLGTPEGQKTAEKIGMLPEQGLEEQSVTNVEIVTMLEEGEELLEGINLLDMFRESYMDGGMYNVLFGLAVALFVCADYKGGAMKNIMSLHRNRWPYIGSKLISAGILNILYLVLGFTFNCLMNLMFGRMVPSVSWSSVLFYLSWVWLVSMAFAAMIIALCALSRSTTVGVLGAVLGGSGLIVVLVAKFMSFFHLDGWMKYTIYYTVLSGPSTYTSPADLRCVALGLIFLVLYTVVAVAALIKQDI
;
A
#
# COMPACT_ATOMS: atom_id res chain seq x y z
N MET A 1 -12.56 16.55 -20.71
CA MET A 1 -11.79 16.03 -19.56
C MET A 1 -12.48 16.33 -18.22
N PHE A 2 -12.84 17.58 -17.90
CA PHE A 2 -13.48 17.93 -16.63
C PHE A 2 -14.78 17.17 -16.32
N ASN A 3 -15.66 16.98 -17.30
CA ASN A 3 -16.91 16.24 -17.10
C ASN A 3 -16.69 14.74 -16.77
N LEU A 4 -15.67 14.12 -17.38
CA LEU A 4 -15.28 12.75 -17.06
C LEU A 4 -14.73 12.65 -15.63
N LEU A 5 -13.85 13.57 -15.26
CA LEU A 5 -13.30 13.62 -13.91
C LEU A 5 -14.38 13.83 -12.84
N ARG A 6 -15.33 14.73 -13.06
CA ARG A 6 -16.45 14.94 -12.15
C ARG A 6 -17.31 13.69 -11.99
N MET A 7 -17.56 12.99 -13.08
CA MET A 7 -18.28 11.71 -13.07
C MET A 7 -17.49 10.66 -12.29
N ASP A 8 -16.19 10.53 -12.54
CA ASP A 8 -15.33 9.56 -11.87
C ASP A 8 -15.25 9.81 -10.37
N LEU A 9 -15.05 11.06 -9.94
CA LEU A 9 -15.04 11.43 -8.52
C LEU A 9 -16.37 11.17 -7.82
N TYR A 10 -17.49 11.43 -8.50
CA TYR A 10 -18.82 11.13 -7.98
C TYR A 10 -19.00 9.61 -7.77
N ARG A 11 -18.57 8.79 -8.74
CA ARG A 11 -18.64 7.33 -8.65
C ARG A 11 -17.72 6.80 -7.56
N LEU A 12 -16.50 7.34 -7.45
CA LEU A 12 -15.53 6.97 -6.42
C LEU A 12 -16.08 7.23 -5.02
N LYS A 13 -16.74 8.39 -4.81
CA LYS A 13 -17.39 8.74 -3.54
C LYS A 13 -18.55 7.79 -3.19
N ARG A 14 -19.22 7.18 -4.16
CA ARG A 14 -20.34 6.21 -3.93
C ARG A 14 -19.90 4.75 -3.93
N SER A 15 -18.64 4.47 -4.21
CA SER A 15 -18.13 3.10 -4.30
C SER A 15 -17.93 2.50 -2.91
N LYS A 16 -18.74 1.51 -2.56
CA LYS A 16 -18.60 0.77 -1.29
C LYS A 16 -17.23 0.09 -1.17
N SER A 17 -16.69 -0.41 -2.29
CA SER A 17 -15.38 -1.09 -2.31
C SER A 17 -14.24 -0.19 -1.83
N VAL A 18 -14.25 1.10 -2.18
CA VAL A 18 -13.26 2.08 -1.74
C VAL A 18 -13.28 2.21 -0.22
N TYR A 19 -14.46 2.35 0.37
CA TYR A 19 -14.60 2.46 1.84
C TYR A 19 -14.21 1.18 2.57
N VAL A 20 -14.57 0.01 2.03
CA VAL A 20 -14.18 -1.28 2.61
C VAL A 20 -12.67 -1.46 2.58
N CYS A 21 -12.01 -1.20 1.45
CA CYS A 21 -10.55 -1.27 1.37
C CYS A 21 -9.88 -0.31 2.35
N PHE A 22 -10.40 0.93 2.46
CA PHE A 22 -9.86 1.90 3.40
C PHE A 22 -10.05 1.47 4.86
N ALA A 23 -11.26 1.00 5.23
CA ALA A 23 -11.52 0.49 6.57
C ALA A 23 -10.62 -0.70 6.94
N SER A 24 -10.35 -1.61 5.97
CA SER A 24 -9.42 -2.72 6.17
C SER A 24 -7.99 -2.24 6.42
N MET A 25 -7.54 -1.18 5.75
CA MET A 25 -6.23 -0.57 6.00
C MET A 25 -6.14 0.02 7.42
N LEU A 26 -7.17 0.76 7.86
CA LEU A 26 -7.21 1.32 9.21
C LEU A 26 -7.26 0.22 10.28
N ALA A 27 -8.00 -0.86 10.03
CA ALA A 27 -8.03 -2.02 10.92
C ALA A 27 -6.65 -2.68 11.04
N GLY A 28 -5.87 -2.73 9.95
CA GLY A 28 -4.48 -3.21 9.98
C GLY A 28 -3.58 -2.38 10.88
N ILE A 29 -3.63 -1.05 10.77
CA ILE A 29 -2.89 -0.14 11.66
C ILE A 29 -3.29 -0.40 13.12
N PHE A 30 -4.59 -0.46 13.40
CA PHE A 30 -5.09 -0.69 14.75
C PHE A 30 -4.59 -2.01 15.34
N LEU A 31 -4.67 -3.10 14.56
CA LEU A 31 -4.19 -4.42 14.99
C LEU A 31 -2.67 -4.43 15.24
N CYS A 32 -1.91 -3.75 14.42
CA CYS A 32 -0.46 -3.62 14.61
C CYS A 32 -0.14 -2.92 15.93
N TYR A 33 -0.77 -1.75 16.19
CA TYR A 33 -0.61 -1.04 17.46
C TYR A 33 -1.07 -1.86 18.65
N LEU A 34 -2.19 -2.59 18.53
CA LEU A 34 -2.69 -3.44 19.59
C LEU A 34 -1.70 -4.56 19.93
N MET A 35 -1.14 -5.22 18.91
CA MET A 35 -0.15 -6.29 19.10
C MET A 35 1.12 -5.76 19.77
N ILE A 36 1.66 -4.64 19.26
CA ILE A 36 2.86 -4.03 19.86
C ILE A 36 2.60 -3.56 21.30
N TYR A 37 1.41 -2.99 21.58
CA TYR A 37 1.04 -2.61 22.95
C TYR A 37 0.98 -3.83 23.87
N LEU A 38 0.32 -4.91 23.44
CA LEU A 38 0.15 -6.12 24.26
C LEU A 38 1.47 -6.84 24.55
N LEU A 39 2.41 -6.83 23.59
CA LEU A 39 3.68 -7.56 23.69
C LEU A 39 4.83 -6.67 24.20
N GLY A 40 4.87 -5.42 23.79
CA GLY A 40 6.00 -4.50 24.04
C GLY A 40 5.84 -3.57 25.24
N THR A 41 4.71 -3.62 25.98
CA THR A 41 4.53 -2.77 27.16
C THR A 41 4.16 -3.58 28.41
N PRO A 42 4.71 -3.24 29.62
CA PRO A 42 4.40 -3.98 30.83
C PRO A 42 2.91 -3.96 31.23
N GLU A 43 2.20 -2.89 30.87
CA GLU A 43 0.75 -2.77 31.10
C GLU A 43 -0.04 -3.62 30.11
N GLY A 44 0.42 -3.70 28.86
CA GLY A 44 -0.15 -4.54 27.82
C GLY A 44 0.03 -6.02 28.14
N GLN A 45 1.21 -6.43 28.60
CA GLN A 45 1.49 -7.80 29.02
C GLN A 45 0.54 -8.28 30.13
N LYS A 46 0.34 -7.46 31.17
CA LYS A 46 -0.66 -7.74 32.23
C LYS A 46 -2.09 -7.85 31.68
N THR A 47 -2.40 -7.10 30.63
CA THR A 47 -3.70 -7.16 29.97
C THR A 47 -3.82 -8.43 29.14
N ALA A 48 -2.76 -8.81 28.41
CA ALA A 48 -2.69 -10.04 27.61
C ALA A 48 -2.79 -11.30 28.49
N GLU A 49 -2.17 -11.31 29.69
CA GLU A 49 -2.33 -12.34 30.71
C GLU A 49 -3.80 -12.49 31.17
N LYS A 50 -4.45 -11.37 31.50
CA LYS A 50 -5.87 -11.36 31.94
C LYS A 50 -6.83 -11.88 30.88
N ILE A 51 -6.50 -11.69 29.59
CA ILE A 51 -7.32 -12.17 28.46
C ILE A 51 -6.98 -13.61 28.10
N GLY A 52 -5.94 -14.21 28.74
CA GLY A 52 -5.49 -15.58 28.48
C GLY A 52 -4.69 -15.73 27.18
N MET A 53 -4.13 -14.62 26.65
CA MET A 53 -3.22 -14.66 25.51
C MET A 53 -1.79 -15.00 25.92
N LEU A 54 -1.40 -14.69 27.16
CA LEU A 54 -0.13 -15.04 27.76
C LEU A 54 -0.38 -15.92 28.98
N PRO A 55 0.50 -16.90 29.28
CA PRO A 55 0.42 -17.67 30.52
C PRO A 55 0.66 -16.76 31.72
N GLU A 56 -0.02 -17.05 32.84
CA GLU A 56 0.23 -16.33 34.09
C GLU A 56 1.71 -16.47 34.51
N GLN A 57 2.36 -15.34 34.80
CA GLN A 57 3.74 -15.31 35.32
C GLN A 57 3.77 -16.05 36.68
N GLY A 58 4.12 -17.30 36.67
CA GLY A 58 4.18 -18.12 37.89
C GLY A 58 4.08 -19.62 37.68
N LEU A 59 3.79 -20.10 36.51
CA LEU A 59 3.82 -21.52 36.18
C LEU A 59 5.20 -21.90 35.63
N GLU A 60 5.87 -22.76 36.38
CA GLU A 60 7.22 -23.29 36.25
C GLU A 60 7.80 -23.42 34.84
N GLU A 61 9.08 -23.10 34.73
CA GLU A 61 10.05 -23.05 33.61
C GLU A 61 10.18 -24.34 32.75
N GLN A 62 9.16 -25.06 32.37
CA GLN A 62 9.35 -26.33 31.66
C GLN A 62 8.46 -26.59 30.45
N SER A 63 8.10 -25.59 29.65
CA SER A 63 7.54 -25.92 28.32
C SER A 63 8.23 -25.11 27.21
N VAL A 64 8.47 -25.75 26.08
CA VAL A 64 9.00 -25.14 24.83
C VAL A 64 8.19 -23.90 24.44
N THR A 65 6.92 -23.89 24.74
CA THR A 65 5.98 -22.77 24.52
C THR A 65 6.36 -21.50 25.31
N ASN A 66 6.94 -21.63 26.52
CA ASN A 66 7.32 -20.49 27.34
C ASN A 66 8.57 -19.79 26.78
N VAL A 67 9.49 -20.54 26.17
CA VAL A 67 10.69 -19.99 25.54
C VAL A 67 10.31 -19.17 24.29
N GLU A 68 9.37 -19.66 23.47
CA GLU A 68 8.88 -18.90 22.32
C GLU A 68 8.14 -17.61 22.71
N ILE A 69 7.39 -17.63 23.83
CA ILE A 69 6.70 -16.44 24.33
C ILE A 69 7.68 -15.43 24.90
N VAL A 70 8.68 -15.85 25.66
CA VAL A 70 9.72 -14.97 26.21
C VAL A 70 10.52 -14.33 25.09
N THR A 71 10.90 -15.06 24.04
CA THR A 71 11.57 -14.51 22.86
C THR A 71 10.67 -13.50 22.12
N MET A 72 9.37 -13.75 21.98
CA MET A 72 8.43 -12.78 21.39
C MET A 72 8.28 -11.50 22.22
N LEU A 73 8.37 -11.59 23.56
CA LEU A 73 8.30 -10.43 24.45
C LEU A 73 9.58 -9.59 24.37
N GLU A 74 10.77 -10.23 24.38
CA GLU A 74 12.06 -9.57 24.20
C GLU A 74 12.16 -8.92 22.81
N GLU A 75 11.74 -9.62 21.75
CA GLU A 75 11.65 -9.04 20.41
C GLU A 75 10.66 -7.88 20.34
N GLY A 76 9.57 -7.91 21.10
CA GLY A 76 8.58 -6.82 21.19
C GLY A 76 9.13 -5.57 21.86
N GLU A 77 9.96 -5.71 22.90
CA GLU A 77 10.65 -4.59 23.56
C GLU A 77 11.77 -4.02 22.68
N GLU A 78 12.59 -4.86 22.05
CA GLU A 78 13.62 -4.45 21.10
C GLU A 78 13.04 -3.73 19.88
N LEU A 79 11.86 -4.15 19.39
CA LEU A 79 11.15 -3.50 18.29
C LEU A 79 10.75 -2.06 18.61
N LEU A 80 10.48 -1.72 19.89
CA LEU A 80 10.15 -0.35 20.29
C LEU A 80 11.38 0.54 20.43
N GLU A 81 12.56 -0.05 20.72
CA GLU A 81 13.82 0.69 20.81
C GLU A 81 14.31 1.09 19.42
N GLY A 82 14.25 2.37 19.10
CA GLY A 82 14.78 2.95 17.86
C GLY A 82 13.77 3.14 16.73
N ILE A 83 12.54 2.65 16.84
CA ILE A 83 11.47 2.92 15.87
C ILE A 83 10.89 4.32 16.10
N ASN A 84 10.71 5.07 15.03
CA ASN A 84 10.01 6.34 15.06
C ASN A 84 8.59 6.22 14.44
N LEU A 85 7.77 7.26 14.63
CA LEU A 85 6.38 7.28 14.16
C LEU A 85 6.22 7.00 12.65
N LEU A 86 7.22 7.36 11.84
CA LEU A 86 7.20 7.14 10.41
C LEU A 86 7.56 5.68 10.06
N ASP A 87 8.51 5.08 10.78
CA ASP A 87 8.85 3.67 10.63
C ASP A 87 7.68 2.79 11.07
N MET A 88 7.01 3.16 12.17
CA MET A 88 5.79 2.51 12.63
C MET A 88 4.66 2.57 11.57
N PHE A 89 4.49 3.72 10.91
CA PHE A 89 3.55 3.85 9.79
C PHE A 89 3.95 2.97 8.61
N ARG A 90 5.23 2.90 8.29
CA ARG A 90 5.75 2.05 7.22
C ARG A 90 5.47 0.58 7.49
N GLU A 91 5.79 0.10 8.68
CA GLU A 91 5.61 -1.30 9.06
C GLU A 91 4.14 -1.69 9.17
N SER A 92 3.31 -0.85 9.80
CA SER A 92 1.89 -1.15 9.99
C SER A 92 1.03 -0.99 8.73
N TYR A 93 1.46 -0.16 7.78
CA TYR A 93 0.62 0.26 6.65
C TYR A 93 1.17 -0.15 5.28
N MET A 94 2.49 -0.09 5.10
CA MET A 94 3.13 -0.34 3.81
C MET A 94 3.74 -1.74 3.72
N ASP A 95 4.24 -2.25 4.83
CA ASP A 95 4.93 -3.53 4.86
C ASP A 95 3.98 -4.71 4.52
N GLY A 96 4.55 -5.80 4.04
CA GLY A 96 3.75 -6.91 3.51
C GLY A 96 2.92 -6.58 2.28
N GLY A 97 3.01 -5.34 1.77
CA GLY A 97 2.27 -4.88 0.60
C GLY A 97 0.78 -4.62 0.86
N MET A 98 0.32 -4.59 2.11
CA MET A 98 -1.09 -4.42 2.45
C MET A 98 -1.69 -3.17 1.80
N TYR A 99 -1.00 -2.03 1.90
CA TYR A 99 -1.41 -0.80 1.24
C TYR A 99 -1.56 -0.96 -0.28
N ASN A 100 -0.54 -1.49 -0.95
CA ASN A 100 -0.54 -1.65 -2.40
C ASN A 100 -1.64 -2.61 -2.86
N VAL A 101 -1.87 -3.72 -2.14
CA VAL A 101 -2.95 -4.68 -2.44
C VAL A 101 -4.31 -3.99 -2.34
N LEU A 102 -4.63 -3.37 -1.20
CA LEU A 102 -5.95 -2.79 -0.97
C LEU A 102 -6.20 -1.54 -1.82
N PHE A 103 -5.19 -0.70 -2.01
CA PHE A 103 -5.26 0.44 -2.92
C PHE A 103 -5.42 -0.02 -4.38
N GLY A 104 -4.63 -1.00 -4.82
CA GLY A 104 -4.75 -1.60 -6.14
C GLY A 104 -6.10 -2.25 -6.38
N LEU A 105 -6.67 -2.94 -5.38
CA LEU A 105 -8.04 -3.49 -5.44
C LEU A 105 -9.08 -2.39 -5.62
N ALA A 106 -8.98 -1.30 -4.85
CA ALA A 106 -9.89 -0.16 -4.98
C ALA A 106 -9.83 0.43 -6.39
N VAL A 107 -8.62 0.61 -6.95
CA VAL A 107 -8.40 1.11 -8.31
C VAL A 107 -8.92 0.12 -9.36
N ALA A 108 -8.61 -1.18 -9.23
CA ALA A 108 -9.08 -2.22 -10.15
C ALA A 108 -10.61 -2.27 -10.24
N LEU A 109 -11.28 -2.30 -9.09
CA LEU A 109 -12.73 -2.36 -9.01
C LEU A 109 -13.37 -1.07 -9.57
N PHE A 110 -12.77 0.09 -9.29
CA PHE A 110 -13.22 1.38 -9.81
C PHE A 110 -13.13 1.44 -11.34
N VAL A 111 -12.00 1.01 -11.92
CA VAL A 111 -11.80 1.03 -13.39
C VAL A 111 -12.66 -0.01 -14.08
N CYS A 112 -12.70 -1.23 -13.54
CA CYS A 112 -13.47 -2.32 -14.14
C CYS A 112 -14.99 -2.13 -14.06
N ALA A 113 -15.49 -1.27 -13.17
CA ALA A 113 -16.91 -0.90 -13.14
C ALA A 113 -17.40 -0.27 -14.45
N ASP A 114 -16.52 0.44 -15.18
CA ASP A 114 -16.83 1.06 -16.46
C ASP A 114 -17.04 0.01 -17.58
N TYR A 115 -16.26 -1.05 -17.53
CA TYR A 115 -16.38 -2.16 -18.50
C TYR A 115 -17.66 -2.96 -18.25
N LYS A 116 -17.96 -3.29 -16.98
CA LYS A 116 -19.17 -4.03 -16.61
C LYS A 116 -20.46 -3.26 -16.87
N GLY A 117 -20.46 -1.95 -16.60
CA GLY A 117 -21.63 -1.08 -16.77
C GLY A 117 -21.86 -0.62 -18.19
N GLY A 118 -21.05 -1.04 -19.17
CA GLY A 118 -21.16 -0.60 -20.57
C GLY A 118 -20.85 0.90 -20.78
N ALA A 119 -20.51 1.63 -19.73
CA ALA A 119 -20.19 3.06 -19.80
C ALA A 119 -19.01 3.33 -20.73
N MET A 120 -18.11 2.36 -20.83
CA MET A 120 -16.93 2.43 -21.72
C MET A 120 -17.34 2.65 -23.20
N LYS A 121 -18.35 1.93 -23.70
CA LYS A 121 -18.84 2.08 -25.08
C LYS A 121 -19.34 3.51 -25.34
N ASN A 122 -20.14 4.05 -24.41
CA ASN A 122 -20.69 5.39 -24.54
C ASN A 122 -19.60 6.49 -24.48
N ILE A 123 -18.60 6.32 -23.60
CA ILE A 123 -17.48 7.27 -23.47
C ILE A 123 -16.61 7.25 -24.72
N MET A 124 -16.32 6.05 -25.26
CA MET A 124 -15.44 5.89 -26.40
C MET A 124 -16.09 6.33 -27.72
N SER A 125 -17.41 6.21 -27.88
CA SER A 125 -18.13 6.71 -29.05
C SER A 125 -18.09 8.24 -29.16
N LEU A 126 -18.06 8.94 -28.00
CA LEU A 126 -18.04 10.41 -27.95
C LEU A 126 -16.63 11.00 -28.09
N HIS A 127 -15.58 10.24 -27.77
CA HIS A 127 -14.21 10.75 -27.69
C HIS A 127 -13.25 9.91 -28.55
N ARG A 128 -12.87 10.44 -29.73
CA ARG A 128 -11.84 9.83 -30.60
C ARG A 128 -10.49 9.73 -29.91
N ASN A 129 -10.15 10.68 -29.03
CA ASN A 129 -8.90 10.67 -28.28
C ASN A 129 -9.06 9.88 -26.97
N ARG A 130 -8.18 8.91 -26.71
CA ARG A 130 -8.21 8.00 -25.55
C ARG A 130 -7.51 8.57 -24.31
N TRP A 131 -6.64 9.56 -24.47
CA TRP A 131 -5.89 10.19 -23.37
C TRP A 131 -6.77 10.78 -22.27
N PRO A 132 -7.87 11.52 -22.56
CA PRO A 132 -8.71 12.08 -21.51
C PRO A 132 -9.34 11.05 -20.58
N TYR A 133 -9.61 9.84 -21.06
CA TYR A 133 -10.16 8.76 -20.24
C TYR A 133 -9.12 8.23 -19.25
N ILE A 134 -7.92 7.84 -19.72
CA ILE A 134 -6.85 7.37 -18.83
C ILE A 134 -6.42 8.48 -17.87
N GLY A 135 -6.28 9.72 -18.33
CA GLY A 135 -5.97 10.87 -17.48
C GLY A 135 -6.98 11.10 -16.36
N SER A 136 -8.29 10.96 -16.67
CA SER A 136 -9.36 11.05 -15.65
C SER A 136 -9.23 9.96 -14.60
N LYS A 137 -8.94 8.72 -15.00
CA LYS A 137 -8.73 7.59 -14.07
C LYS A 137 -7.50 7.79 -13.19
N LEU A 138 -6.39 8.22 -13.77
CA LEU A 138 -5.15 8.51 -13.03
C LEU A 138 -5.35 9.64 -12.02
N ILE A 139 -5.99 10.75 -12.41
CA ILE A 139 -6.26 11.86 -11.48
C ILE A 139 -7.18 11.41 -10.35
N SER A 140 -8.23 10.64 -10.65
CA SER A 140 -9.14 10.10 -9.64
C SER A 140 -8.42 9.14 -8.68
N ALA A 141 -7.56 8.26 -9.20
CA ALA A 141 -6.71 7.39 -8.39
C ALA A 141 -5.70 8.21 -7.56
N GLY A 142 -5.15 9.30 -8.11
CA GLY A 142 -4.23 10.19 -7.40
C GLY A 142 -4.87 10.89 -6.20
N ILE A 143 -6.11 11.37 -6.37
CA ILE A 143 -6.88 11.96 -5.26
C ILE A 143 -7.17 10.91 -4.20
N LEU A 144 -7.59 9.71 -4.60
CA LEU A 144 -7.83 8.59 -3.68
C LEU A 144 -6.56 8.21 -2.90
N ASN A 145 -5.43 8.15 -3.59
CA ASN A 145 -4.11 7.86 -3.01
C ASN A 145 -3.73 8.89 -1.93
N ILE A 146 -3.86 10.20 -2.23
CA ILE A 146 -3.61 11.26 -1.25
C ILE A 146 -4.51 11.07 -0.02
N LEU A 147 -5.81 10.84 -0.23
CA LEU A 147 -6.74 10.62 0.88
C LEU A 147 -6.35 9.43 1.75
N TYR A 148 -5.99 8.29 1.14
CA TYR A 148 -5.57 7.09 1.85
C TYR A 148 -4.29 7.33 2.65
N LEU A 149 -3.29 7.99 2.06
CA LEU A 149 -2.01 8.28 2.73
C LEU A 149 -2.18 9.26 3.87
N VAL A 150 -2.86 10.38 3.64
CA VAL A 150 -3.04 11.43 4.66
C VAL A 150 -3.91 10.92 5.81
N LEU A 151 -5.05 10.29 5.52
CA LEU A 151 -5.92 9.77 6.56
C LEU A 151 -5.30 8.57 7.28
N GLY A 152 -4.56 7.71 6.58
CA GLY A 152 -3.81 6.61 7.19
C GLY A 152 -2.73 7.12 8.15
N PHE A 153 -1.93 8.11 7.73
CA PHE A 153 -0.93 8.72 8.61
C PHE A 153 -1.56 9.45 9.80
N THR A 154 -2.66 10.19 9.59
CA THR A 154 -3.40 10.84 10.67
C THR A 154 -3.93 9.81 11.68
N PHE A 155 -4.44 8.68 11.20
CA PHE A 155 -4.90 7.59 12.05
C PHE A 155 -3.74 6.94 12.82
N ASN A 156 -2.58 6.76 12.17
CA ASN A 156 -1.36 6.30 12.84
C ASN A 156 -0.94 7.23 13.99
N CYS A 157 -0.97 8.56 13.78
CA CYS A 157 -0.71 9.53 14.83
C CYS A 157 -1.74 9.42 15.97
N LEU A 158 -3.02 9.22 15.64
CA LEU A 158 -4.08 9.05 16.62
C LEU A 158 -3.87 7.79 17.46
N MET A 159 -3.52 6.67 16.84
CA MET A 159 -3.22 5.42 17.54
C MET A 159 -2.03 5.59 18.49
N ASN A 160 -0.95 6.23 18.05
CA ASN A 160 0.20 6.51 18.91
C ASN A 160 -0.19 7.36 20.16
N LEU A 161 -1.10 8.32 19.99
CA LEU A 161 -1.63 9.10 21.12
C LEU A 161 -2.50 8.25 22.07
N MET A 162 -3.35 7.39 21.52
CA MET A 162 -4.26 6.54 22.32
C MET A 162 -3.51 5.49 23.12
N PHE A 163 -2.44 4.94 22.58
CA PHE A 163 -1.60 3.94 23.23
C PHE A 163 -0.46 4.53 24.08
N GLY A 164 -0.55 5.83 24.48
CA GLY A 164 0.38 6.43 25.43
C GLY A 164 1.67 6.99 24.84
N ARG A 165 1.70 7.32 23.55
CA ARG A 165 2.88 7.86 22.83
C ARG A 165 4.09 6.91 22.88
N MET A 166 3.85 5.65 22.54
CA MET A 166 4.88 4.60 22.55
C MET A 166 6.08 4.93 21.66
N VAL A 167 5.87 5.73 20.61
CA VAL A 167 6.86 5.98 19.57
C VAL A 167 7.14 7.47 19.43
N PRO A 168 8.42 7.91 19.32
CA PRO A 168 8.78 9.32 19.18
C PRO A 168 8.29 9.93 17.86
N SER A 169 7.94 11.22 17.91
CA SER A 169 7.53 11.98 16.73
C SER A 169 8.71 12.32 15.83
N VAL A 170 8.45 12.44 14.53
CA VAL A 170 9.44 12.75 13.49
C VAL A 170 9.22 14.17 12.96
N SER A 171 10.26 14.76 12.35
CA SER A 171 10.15 16.08 11.73
C SER A 171 9.15 16.08 10.56
N TRP A 172 8.40 17.17 10.41
CA TRP A 172 7.42 17.30 9.34
C TRP A 172 8.06 17.25 7.94
N SER A 173 9.31 17.68 7.79
CA SER A 173 10.05 17.57 6.54
C SER A 173 10.24 16.12 6.09
N SER A 174 10.59 15.23 7.01
CA SER A 174 10.73 13.79 6.74
C SER A 174 9.39 13.15 6.38
N VAL A 175 8.31 13.52 7.10
CA VAL A 175 6.95 13.04 6.80
C VAL A 175 6.52 13.45 5.39
N LEU A 176 6.69 14.74 5.03
CA LEU A 176 6.33 15.23 3.71
C LEU A 176 7.17 14.58 2.60
N PHE A 177 8.47 14.44 2.81
CA PHE A 177 9.34 13.73 1.87
C PHE A 177 8.88 12.29 1.65
N TYR A 178 8.67 11.55 2.74
CA TYR A 178 8.22 10.16 2.69
C TYR A 178 6.88 10.01 1.96
N LEU A 179 5.85 10.75 2.39
CA LEU A 179 4.53 10.67 1.79
C LEU A 179 4.53 11.08 0.30
N SER A 180 5.38 12.03 -0.10
CA SER A 180 5.44 12.49 -1.49
C SER A 180 5.99 11.44 -2.45
N TRP A 181 7.10 10.78 -2.10
CA TRP A 181 7.65 9.74 -2.97
C TRP A 181 6.82 8.44 -2.92
N VAL A 182 6.26 8.08 -1.77
CA VAL A 182 5.34 6.94 -1.65
C VAL A 182 4.10 7.16 -2.50
N TRP A 183 3.52 8.38 -2.45
CA TRP A 183 2.41 8.74 -3.32
C TRP A 183 2.75 8.53 -4.80
N LEU A 184 3.93 8.96 -5.25
CA LEU A 184 4.35 8.83 -6.64
C LEU A 184 4.54 7.37 -7.05
N VAL A 185 5.20 6.56 -6.23
CA VAL A 185 5.42 5.12 -6.51
C VAL A 185 4.09 4.35 -6.50
N SER A 186 3.20 4.67 -5.58
CA SER A 186 1.84 4.09 -5.54
C SER A 186 1.01 4.52 -6.76
N MET A 187 1.22 5.74 -7.30
CA MET A 187 0.62 6.16 -8.56
C MET A 187 1.13 5.35 -9.76
N ALA A 188 2.42 4.99 -9.76
CA ALA A 188 2.98 4.10 -10.79
C ALA A 188 2.33 2.71 -10.69
N PHE A 189 2.10 2.21 -9.48
CA PHE A 189 1.37 0.95 -9.25
C PHE A 189 -0.09 1.05 -9.73
N ALA A 190 -0.80 2.13 -9.42
CA ALA A 190 -2.15 2.37 -9.93
C ALA A 190 -2.20 2.40 -11.46
N ALA A 191 -1.22 3.06 -12.12
CA ALA A 191 -1.11 3.07 -13.57
C ALA A 191 -0.92 1.67 -14.16
N MET A 192 -0.12 0.81 -13.50
CA MET A 192 0.03 -0.60 -13.86
C MET A 192 -1.32 -1.33 -13.78
N ILE A 193 -2.07 -1.17 -12.71
CA ILE A 193 -3.40 -1.79 -12.57
C ILE A 193 -4.38 -1.28 -13.64
N ILE A 194 -4.39 0.02 -13.91
CA ILE A 194 -5.21 0.61 -14.97
C ILE A 194 -4.83 0.01 -16.34
N ALA A 195 -3.53 -0.17 -16.62
CA ALA A 195 -3.06 -0.79 -17.85
C ALA A 195 -3.51 -2.25 -17.96
N LEU A 196 -3.41 -3.04 -16.88
CA LEU A 196 -3.88 -4.43 -16.84
C LEU A 196 -5.40 -4.52 -17.06
N CYS A 197 -6.18 -3.65 -16.44
CA CYS A 197 -7.62 -3.57 -16.64
C CYS A 197 -7.96 -3.16 -18.10
N ALA A 198 -7.21 -2.23 -18.68
CA ALA A 198 -7.40 -1.79 -20.05
C ALA A 198 -7.07 -2.90 -21.06
N LEU A 199 -5.99 -3.66 -20.85
CA LEU A 199 -5.57 -4.77 -21.70
C LEU A 199 -6.55 -5.93 -21.68
N SER A 200 -6.98 -6.34 -20.47
CA SER A 200 -7.76 -7.57 -20.26
C SER A 200 -9.27 -7.36 -20.33
N ARG A 201 -9.75 -6.15 -20.07
CA ARG A 201 -11.18 -5.81 -19.87
C ARG A 201 -11.86 -6.67 -18.80
N SER A 202 -11.07 -7.34 -17.96
CA SER A 202 -11.52 -8.29 -16.95
C SER A 202 -11.24 -7.80 -15.55
N THR A 203 -12.27 -7.86 -14.70
CA THR A 203 -12.13 -7.55 -13.27
C THR A 203 -11.19 -8.52 -12.58
N THR A 204 -11.23 -9.80 -12.98
CA THR A 204 -10.40 -10.85 -12.38
C THR A 204 -8.93 -10.55 -12.58
N VAL A 205 -8.53 -10.17 -13.80
CA VAL A 205 -7.12 -9.82 -14.09
C VAL A 205 -6.69 -8.57 -13.33
N GLY A 206 -7.54 -7.56 -13.23
CA GLY A 206 -7.25 -6.36 -12.43
C GLY A 206 -7.06 -6.67 -10.95
N VAL A 207 -7.95 -7.50 -10.38
CA VAL A 207 -7.87 -7.95 -8.98
C VAL A 207 -6.63 -8.82 -8.74
N LEU A 208 -6.38 -9.80 -9.60
CA LEU A 208 -5.16 -10.64 -9.50
C LEU A 208 -3.89 -9.80 -9.63
N GLY A 209 -3.86 -8.84 -10.55
CA GLY A 209 -2.75 -7.90 -10.70
C GLY A 209 -2.52 -7.07 -9.43
N ALA A 210 -3.59 -6.62 -8.78
CA ALA A 210 -3.50 -5.88 -7.52
C ALA A 210 -2.97 -6.75 -6.37
N VAL A 211 -3.48 -7.98 -6.23
CA VAL A 211 -3.05 -8.91 -5.17
C VAL A 211 -1.62 -9.39 -5.40
N LEU A 212 -1.33 -9.96 -6.55
CA LEU A 212 -0.02 -10.56 -6.83
C LEU A 212 1.09 -9.51 -7.00
N GLY A 213 0.77 -8.35 -7.60
CA GLY A 213 1.71 -7.24 -7.74
C GLY A 213 1.91 -6.46 -6.45
N GLY A 214 0.84 -6.23 -5.70
CA GLY A 214 0.86 -5.48 -4.44
C GLY A 214 1.50 -6.23 -3.29
N SER A 215 1.26 -7.54 -3.17
CA SER A 215 1.92 -8.40 -2.16
C SER A 215 3.38 -8.73 -2.47
N GLY A 216 3.88 -8.37 -3.66
CA GLY A 216 5.23 -8.70 -4.08
C GLY A 216 5.46 -10.16 -4.45
N LEU A 217 4.43 -11.02 -4.43
CA LEU A 217 4.57 -12.45 -4.78
C LEU A 217 5.22 -12.66 -6.14
N ILE A 218 4.81 -11.90 -7.16
CA ILE A 218 5.43 -11.97 -8.49
C ILE A 218 6.91 -11.60 -8.41
N VAL A 219 7.24 -10.52 -7.69
CA VAL A 219 8.62 -10.04 -7.57
C VAL A 219 9.48 -11.09 -6.88
N VAL A 220 9.00 -11.70 -5.80
CA VAL A 220 9.72 -12.75 -5.06
C VAL A 220 9.91 -14.01 -5.93
N LEU A 221 8.88 -14.44 -6.65
CA LEU A 221 8.98 -15.61 -7.53
C LEU A 221 9.98 -15.38 -8.67
N VAL A 222 9.88 -14.22 -9.34
CA VAL A 222 10.81 -13.87 -10.42
C VAL A 222 12.22 -13.68 -9.88
N ALA A 223 12.38 -13.14 -8.66
CA ALA A 223 13.68 -13.00 -8.01
C ALA A 223 14.35 -14.35 -7.78
N LYS A 224 13.62 -15.33 -7.24
CA LYS A 224 14.13 -16.70 -7.04
C LYS A 224 14.53 -17.35 -8.38
N PHE A 225 13.75 -17.11 -9.43
CA PHE A 225 14.10 -17.59 -10.76
C PHE A 225 15.35 -16.90 -11.33
N MET A 226 15.46 -15.58 -11.17
CA MET A 226 16.63 -14.81 -11.64
C MET A 226 17.90 -15.07 -10.84
N SER A 227 17.81 -15.41 -9.56
CA SER A 227 18.96 -15.78 -8.74
C SER A 227 19.61 -17.07 -9.26
N PHE A 228 18.85 -17.97 -9.87
CA PHE A 228 19.39 -19.13 -10.56
C PHE A 228 20.36 -18.75 -11.71
N PHE A 229 20.17 -17.56 -12.30
CA PHE A 229 21.02 -17.01 -13.35
C PHE A 229 22.05 -15.99 -12.83
N HIS A 230 22.24 -15.89 -11.52
CA HIS A 230 23.12 -14.90 -10.87
C HIS A 230 22.77 -13.43 -11.19
N LEU A 231 21.48 -13.14 -11.39
CA LEU A 231 20.95 -11.80 -11.70
C LEU A 231 20.19 -11.21 -10.51
N ASP A 232 20.85 -11.11 -9.33
CA ASP A 232 20.14 -10.73 -8.07
C ASP A 232 19.90 -9.23 -7.90
N GLY A 233 20.62 -8.38 -8.65
CA GLY A 233 20.61 -6.93 -8.45
C GLY A 233 19.39 -6.16 -8.95
N TRP A 234 18.48 -6.77 -9.70
CA TRP A 234 17.35 -6.10 -10.34
C TRP A 234 16.17 -5.82 -9.40
N MET A 235 16.01 -6.60 -8.32
CA MET A 235 14.89 -6.47 -7.37
C MET A 235 14.72 -5.06 -6.82
N LYS A 236 15.84 -4.39 -6.50
CA LYS A 236 15.87 -3.02 -5.98
C LYS A 236 15.29 -1.95 -6.91
N TYR A 237 15.04 -2.29 -8.18
CA TYR A 237 14.43 -1.40 -9.16
C TYR A 237 12.93 -1.69 -9.37
N THR A 238 12.34 -2.64 -8.63
CA THR A 238 10.91 -2.92 -8.72
C THR A 238 10.10 -1.92 -7.88
N ILE A 239 8.84 -1.68 -8.28
CA ILE A 239 7.91 -0.83 -7.53
C ILE A 239 7.74 -1.36 -6.10
N TYR A 240 7.52 -2.68 -5.96
CA TYR A 240 7.31 -3.32 -4.66
C TYR A 240 8.49 -3.09 -3.71
N TYR A 241 9.70 -3.42 -4.14
CA TYR A 241 10.89 -3.25 -3.31
C TYR A 241 11.19 -1.79 -3.01
N THR A 242 10.87 -0.88 -3.94
CA THR A 242 11.03 0.56 -3.72
C THR A 242 10.14 1.05 -2.59
N VAL A 243 8.88 0.59 -2.49
CA VAL A 243 7.98 0.95 -1.39
C VAL A 243 8.48 0.38 -0.06
N LEU A 244 8.95 -0.87 -0.06
CA LEU A 244 9.38 -1.58 1.13
C LEU A 244 10.69 -1.02 1.73
N SER A 245 11.69 -0.75 0.89
CA SER A 245 13.05 -0.37 1.31
C SER A 245 13.43 1.07 1.01
N GLY A 246 12.46 1.92 0.65
CA GLY A 246 12.73 3.33 0.36
C GLY A 246 13.10 4.13 1.62
N PRO A 247 13.79 5.27 1.46
CA PRO A 247 14.28 6.08 2.57
C PRO A 247 13.13 6.75 3.32
N SER A 248 13.18 6.77 4.65
CA SER A 248 12.24 7.51 5.51
C SER A 248 12.59 9.00 5.58
N THR A 249 13.87 9.35 5.41
CA THR A 249 14.37 10.73 5.44
C THR A 249 15.25 11.01 4.23
N TYR A 250 15.29 12.27 3.80
CA TYR A 250 16.21 12.70 2.75
C TYR A 250 17.59 12.95 3.35
N THR A 251 18.56 12.14 2.97
CA THR A 251 19.97 12.25 3.42
C THR A 251 20.94 12.48 2.25
N SER A 252 20.62 11.93 1.09
CA SER A 252 21.53 11.99 -0.07
C SER A 252 20.76 12.07 -1.41
N PRO A 253 21.41 12.55 -2.49
CA PRO A 253 20.81 12.51 -3.83
C PRO A 253 20.40 11.10 -4.30
N ALA A 254 21.03 10.04 -3.75
CA ALA A 254 20.67 8.66 -4.05
C ALA A 254 19.24 8.32 -3.61
N ASP A 255 18.71 9.00 -2.59
CA ASP A 255 17.35 8.81 -2.09
C ASP A 255 16.29 9.23 -3.11
N LEU A 256 16.66 10.12 -4.05
CA LEU A 256 15.80 10.52 -5.17
C LEU A 256 15.58 9.40 -6.19
N ARG A 257 16.31 8.28 -6.09
CA ARG A 257 16.10 7.10 -6.95
C ARG A 257 14.65 6.61 -6.90
N CYS A 258 14.03 6.63 -5.71
CA CYS A 258 12.63 6.22 -5.54
C CYS A 258 11.68 7.10 -6.36
N VAL A 259 11.94 8.41 -6.38
CA VAL A 259 11.18 9.39 -7.17
C VAL A 259 11.39 9.14 -8.67
N ALA A 260 12.63 8.94 -9.11
CA ALA A 260 12.93 8.68 -10.51
C ALA A 260 12.27 7.37 -11.00
N LEU A 261 12.36 6.28 -10.22
CA LEU A 261 11.70 5.02 -10.54
C LEU A 261 10.17 5.18 -10.60
N GLY A 262 9.57 5.87 -9.64
CA GLY A 262 8.14 6.16 -9.64
C GLY A 262 7.70 6.89 -10.91
N LEU A 263 8.43 7.93 -11.33
CA LEU A 263 8.14 8.67 -12.57
C LEU A 263 8.28 7.80 -13.82
N ILE A 264 9.36 7.04 -13.94
CA ILE A 264 9.60 6.17 -15.10
C ILE A 264 8.47 5.16 -15.25
N PHE A 265 8.11 4.44 -14.18
CA PHE A 265 7.04 3.45 -14.22
C PHE A 265 5.66 4.08 -14.43
N LEU A 266 5.39 5.24 -13.84
CA LEU A 266 4.13 5.97 -14.06
C LEU A 266 3.94 6.31 -15.54
N VAL A 267 4.96 6.87 -16.19
CA VAL A 267 4.92 7.20 -17.62
C VAL A 267 4.80 5.94 -18.45
N LEU A 268 5.62 4.92 -18.18
CA LEU A 268 5.61 3.65 -18.91
C LEU A 268 4.22 3.00 -18.93
N TYR A 269 3.64 2.80 -17.73
CA TYR A 269 2.33 2.14 -17.62
C TYR A 269 1.19 3.00 -18.15
N THR A 270 1.29 4.32 -18.04
CA THR A 270 0.30 5.23 -18.65
C THR A 270 0.31 5.11 -20.18
N VAL A 271 1.50 5.08 -20.79
CA VAL A 271 1.64 4.89 -22.25
C VAL A 271 1.09 3.51 -22.67
N VAL A 272 1.42 2.46 -21.93
CA VAL A 272 0.88 1.11 -22.17
C VAL A 272 -0.65 1.09 -22.08
N ALA A 273 -1.23 1.74 -21.08
CA ALA A 273 -2.70 1.81 -20.90
C ALA A 273 -3.37 2.52 -22.10
N VAL A 274 -2.81 3.62 -22.56
CA VAL A 274 -3.34 4.37 -23.72
C VAL A 274 -3.18 3.56 -25.00
N ALA A 275 -2.01 2.94 -25.21
CA ALA A 275 -1.75 2.11 -26.39
C ALA A 275 -2.70 0.90 -26.45
N ALA A 276 -2.99 0.29 -25.29
CA ALA A 276 -3.97 -0.80 -25.18
C ALA A 276 -5.35 -0.37 -25.66
N LEU A 277 -5.81 0.81 -25.24
CA LEU A 277 -7.12 1.34 -25.65
C LEU A 277 -7.18 1.76 -27.13
N ILE A 278 -6.06 2.24 -27.70
CA ILE A 278 -6.01 2.63 -29.12
C ILE A 278 -6.11 1.39 -30.04
N LYS A 279 -5.43 0.30 -29.66
CA LYS A 279 -5.43 -0.94 -30.45
C LYS A 279 -6.72 -1.75 -30.36
N GLN A 280 -7.59 -1.40 -29.41
CA GLN A 280 -8.86 -2.08 -29.20
C GLN A 280 -9.96 -1.36 -29.98
N ASP A 281 -10.51 -2.02 -31.00
CA ASP A 281 -11.78 -1.64 -31.61
C ASP A 281 -12.91 -1.89 -30.60
N ILE A 282 -13.53 -0.80 -30.15
CA ILE A 282 -14.60 -0.83 -29.13
C ILE A 282 -15.93 -0.44 -29.79
#